data_bc7966a138f0ebd60b2f5937f95088b0
#
_entry.id   bc7966a138f0ebd60b2f5937f95088b0
#
_cell.length_a   1.000
_cell.length_b   1.000
_cell.length_c   1.000
_cell.angle_alpha   90.00
_cell.angle_beta   90.00
_cell.angle_gamma   90.00
#
_symmetry.space_group_name_H-M   'P 1'
#
loop_
_entity.id
_entity.type
_entity.pdbx_description
1 polymer ?
#
loop_
_entity_poly.entity_id
_entity_poly.type
_entity_poly.pdbx_seq_one_letter_code
_entity_poly.pdbx_strand_id
1 'polypeptide(L)'
;MKRDPRLVGLSREHHHALTLSVRLRKAAQDGTADALVAAARDLVRTFYIDVAPHFQVEEELLLPALEAQGAKGSELAARAREDHAWLRRGAALAAAGQTQHLAAYAERMAAHVRFEERELFEHAQATLDDAVLQQIGQARPA
;
A
#
# COMPACT_ATOMS: atom_id res chain seq x y z
N MET A 1 -7.92 -18.22 1.11
CA MET A 1 -6.70 -18.97 0.72
C MET A 1 -5.56 -18.55 1.64
N LYS A 2 -4.76 -19.51 2.08
CA LYS A 2 -3.58 -19.20 2.90
C LYS A 2 -2.56 -18.42 2.08
N ARG A 3 -1.95 -17.38 2.68
CA ARG A 3 -0.96 -16.56 1.98
C ARG A 3 0.29 -17.37 1.64
N ASP A 4 0.70 -17.30 0.38
CA ASP A 4 1.95 -17.92 -0.10
C ASP A 4 3.11 -17.33 0.71
N PRO A 5 4.04 -18.18 1.24
CA PRO A 5 5.16 -17.69 2.05
C PRO A 5 5.99 -16.60 1.38
N ARG A 6 6.06 -16.60 0.04
CA ARG A 6 6.83 -15.63 -0.74
C ARG A 6 6.16 -14.24 -0.79
N LEU A 7 4.87 -14.16 -0.48
CA LEU A 7 4.12 -12.89 -0.38
C LEU A 7 3.92 -12.42 1.07
N VAL A 8 4.29 -13.24 2.05
CA VAL A 8 4.09 -12.90 3.48
C VAL A 8 4.84 -11.63 3.87
N GLY A 9 6.04 -11.39 3.32
CA GLY A 9 6.79 -10.16 3.59
C GLY A 9 6.01 -8.91 3.21
N LEU A 10 5.43 -8.88 2.00
CA LEU A 10 4.57 -7.78 1.57
C LEU A 10 3.31 -7.67 2.44
N SER A 11 2.67 -8.79 2.75
CA SER A 11 1.48 -8.79 3.63
C SER A 11 1.77 -8.21 5.01
N ARG A 12 2.91 -8.56 5.60
CA ARG A 12 3.31 -8.04 6.91
C ARG A 12 3.52 -6.53 6.90
N GLU A 13 4.06 -6.01 5.82
CA GLU A 13 4.29 -4.56 5.69
C GLU A 13 3.00 -3.76 5.67
N HIS A 14 1.86 -4.38 5.35
CA HIS A 14 0.55 -3.76 5.46
C HIS A 14 0.21 -3.32 6.88
N HIS A 15 0.84 -3.90 7.90
CA HIS A 15 0.66 -3.48 9.28
C HIS A 15 1.02 -2.00 9.49
N HIS A 16 2.10 -1.53 8.89
CA HIS A 16 2.50 -0.11 8.97
C HIS A 16 1.43 0.79 8.36
N ALA A 17 0.90 0.42 7.20
CA ALA A 17 -0.13 1.18 6.51
C ALA A 17 -1.43 1.24 7.31
N LEU A 18 -1.85 0.12 7.88
CA LEU A 18 -3.08 0.07 8.68
C LEU A 18 -2.95 0.84 9.99
N THR A 19 -1.80 0.76 10.65
CA THR A 19 -1.50 1.53 11.86
C THR A 19 -1.56 3.03 11.56
N LEU A 20 -0.96 3.45 10.44
CA LEU A 20 -1.03 4.83 9.98
C LEU A 20 -2.49 5.26 9.75
N SER A 21 -3.28 4.45 9.07
CA SER A 21 -4.70 4.75 8.80
C SER A 21 -5.48 5.02 10.10
N VAL A 22 -5.25 4.21 11.14
CA VAL A 22 -5.90 4.40 12.45
C VAL A 22 -5.50 5.74 13.06
N ARG A 23 -4.21 6.09 13.03
CA ARG A 23 -3.70 7.35 13.59
C ARG A 23 -4.28 8.56 12.86
N LEU A 24 -4.32 8.51 11.52
CA LEU A 24 -4.87 9.60 10.72
C LEU A 24 -6.35 9.79 10.97
N ARG A 25 -7.11 8.70 11.11
CA ARG A 25 -8.53 8.76 11.40
C ARG A 25 -8.80 9.40 12.76
N LYS A 26 -8.03 9.01 13.78
CA LYS A 26 -8.15 9.58 15.14
C LYS A 26 -7.84 11.08 15.14
N ALA A 27 -6.80 11.50 14.44
CA ALA A 27 -6.43 12.90 14.34
C ALA A 27 -7.52 13.72 13.64
N ALA A 28 -8.10 13.17 12.56
CA ALA A 28 -9.20 13.83 11.85
C ALA A 28 -10.44 13.98 12.73
N GLN A 29 -10.74 12.99 13.59
CA GLN A 29 -11.83 13.06 14.55
C GLN A 29 -11.57 14.09 15.64
N ASP A 30 -10.33 14.16 16.14
CA ASP A 30 -9.90 15.17 17.12
C ASP A 30 -10.03 16.58 16.53
N GLY A 31 -9.53 16.79 15.32
CA GLY A 31 -9.67 18.03 14.56
C GLY A 31 -8.84 19.20 15.05
N THR A 32 -8.05 19.05 16.13
CA THR A 32 -7.19 20.14 16.59
C THR A 32 -6.01 20.33 15.65
N ALA A 33 -5.50 21.55 15.56
CA ALA A 33 -4.35 21.86 14.73
C ALA A 33 -3.12 21.01 15.12
N ASP A 34 -2.86 20.83 16.40
CA ASP A 34 -1.73 20.04 16.89
C ASP A 34 -1.86 18.57 16.48
N ALA A 35 -3.06 17.98 16.62
CA ALA A 35 -3.29 16.59 16.22
C ALA A 35 -3.11 16.39 14.72
N LEU A 36 -3.64 17.33 13.92
CA LEU A 36 -3.53 17.25 12.45
C LEU A 36 -2.09 17.40 11.97
N VAL A 37 -1.33 18.33 12.55
CA VAL A 37 0.09 18.52 12.19
C VAL A 37 0.91 17.29 12.56
N ALA A 38 0.70 16.73 13.75
CA ALA A 38 1.39 15.50 14.18
C ALA A 38 1.06 14.33 13.25
N ALA A 39 -0.20 14.18 12.87
CA ALA A 39 -0.64 13.12 11.96
C ALA A 39 -0.04 13.29 10.56
N ALA A 40 0.04 14.51 10.04
CA ALA A 40 0.66 14.78 8.75
C ALA A 40 2.15 14.39 8.75
N ARG A 41 2.86 14.65 9.86
CA ARG A 41 4.24 14.21 10.03
C ARG A 41 4.36 12.69 10.07
N ASP A 42 3.46 12.02 10.77
CA ASP A 42 3.41 10.55 10.80
C ASP A 42 3.18 9.97 9.41
N LEU A 43 2.29 10.59 8.63
CA LEU A 43 2.02 10.17 7.26
C LEU A 43 3.28 10.26 6.41
N VAL A 44 3.95 11.41 6.43
CA VAL A 44 5.17 11.63 5.64
C VAL A 44 6.23 10.60 6.02
N ARG A 45 6.49 10.44 7.31
CA ARG A 45 7.50 9.51 7.81
C ARG A 45 7.19 8.07 7.41
N THR A 46 5.99 7.59 7.73
CA THR A 46 5.58 6.21 7.46
C THR A 46 5.56 5.93 5.96
N PHE A 47 5.06 6.89 5.16
CA PHE A 47 5.00 6.72 3.73
C PHE A 47 6.40 6.54 3.13
N TYR A 48 7.31 7.46 3.38
CA TYR A 48 8.62 7.42 2.72
C TYR A 48 9.55 6.35 3.28
N ILE A 49 9.41 5.96 4.54
CA ILE A 49 10.25 4.93 5.15
C ILE A 49 9.71 3.51 4.91
N ASP A 50 8.40 3.31 5.04
CA ASP A 50 7.82 1.96 5.03
C ASP A 50 7.00 1.67 3.77
N VAL A 51 6.17 2.61 3.32
CA VAL A 51 5.19 2.37 2.26
C VAL A 51 5.79 2.50 0.87
N ALA A 52 6.58 3.54 0.60
CA ALA A 52 7.16 3.75 -0.72
C ALA A 52 8.07 2.61 -1.17
N PRO A 53 8.96 2.06 -0.30
CA PRO A 53 9.73 0.88 -0.68
C PRO A 53 8.87 -0.36 -0.96
N HIS A 54 7.78 -0.53 -0.23
CA HIS A 54 6.80 -1.59 -0.46
C HIS A 54 6.15 -1.44 -1.85
N PHE A 55 5.68 -0.23 -2.17
CA PHE A 55 5.11 0.07 -3.49
C PHE A 55 6.13 -0.17 -4.61
N GLN A 56 7.39 0.16 -4.36
CA GLN A 56 8.44 -0.02 -5.36
C GLN A 56 8.62 -1.50 -5.74
N VAL A 57 8.65 -2.39 -4.76
CA VAL A 57 8.75 -3.84 -5.03
C VAL A 57 7.52 -4.31 -5.82
N GLU A 58 6.34 -3.88 -5.44
CA GLU A 58 5.12 -4.23 -6.17
C GLU A 58 5.18 -3.75 -7.62
N GLU A 59 5.59 -2.51 -7.83
CA GLU A 59 5.64 -1.89 -9.17
C GLU A 59 6.75 -2.46 -10.06
N GLU A 60 7.84 -2.92 -9.48
CA GLU A 60 8.96 -3.47 -10.24
C GLU A 60 8.81 -4.98 -10.52
N LEU A 61 8.25 -5.75 -9.59
CA LEU A 61 8.21 -7.21 -9.69
C LEU A 61 6.79 -7.77 -9.85
N LEU A 62 5.84 -7.30 -9.05
CA LEU A 62 4.51 -7.90 -8.95
C LEU A 62 3.57 -7.44 -10.06
N LEU A 63 3.40 -6.13 -10.21
CA LEU A 63 2.43 -5.57 -11.15
C LEU A 63 2.77 -5.87 -12.61
N PRO A 64 4.04 -5.76 -13.06
CA PRO A 64 4.39 -6.15 -14.43
C PRO A 64 4.10 -7.62 -14.73
N ALA A 65 4.35 -8.50 -13.77
CA ALA A 65 4.07 -9.93 -13.93
C ALA A 65 2.56 -10.19 -14.05
N LEU A 66 1.75 -9.50 -13.25
CA LEU A 66 0.28 -9.59 -13.36
C LEU A 66 -0.21 -9.07 -14.70
N GLU A 67 0.34 -7.97 -15.18
CA GLU A 67 -0.01 -7.38 -16.48
C GLU A 67 0.27 -8.36 -17.63
N ALA A 68 1.31 -9.16 -17.51
CA ALA A 68 1.68 -10.16 -18.50
C ALA A 68 0.76 -11.40 -18.49
N GLN A 69 -0.05 -11.60 -17.44
CA GLN A 69 -0.93 -12.76 -17.31
C GLN A 69 -2.27 -12.64 -18.04
N GLY A 70 -2.62 -11.45 -18.54
CA GLY A 70 -3.86 -11.25 -19.27
C GLY A 70 -4.79 -10.20 -18.64
N ALA A 71 -6.06 -10.22 -19.04
CA ALA A 71 -7.01 -9.16 -18.72
C ALA A 71 -7.23 -8.96 -17.21
N LYS A 72 -7.40 -10.05 -16.47
CA LYS A 72 -7.66 -9.95 -15.01
C LYS A 72 -6.44 -9.39 -14.28
N GLY A 73 -5.25 -9.87 -14.59
CA GLY A 73 -4.00 -9.36 -14.03
C GLY A 73 -3.79 -7.88 -14.35
N SER A 74 -4.05 -7.48 -15.59
CA SER A 74 -3.96 -6.07 -16.02
C SER A 74 -4.94 -5.18 -15.26
N GLU A 75 -6.17 -5.64 -15.05
CA GLU A 75 -7.19 -4.90 -14.32
C GLU A 75 -6.77 -4.66 -12.86
N LEU A 76 -6.30 -5.71 -12.19
CA LEU A 76 -5.84 -5.61 -10.80
C LEU A 76 -4.61 -4.72 -10.68
N ALA A 77 -3.66 -4.85 -11.60
CA ALA A 77 -2.46 -4.02 -11.62
C ALA A 77 -2.80 -2.54 -11.84
N ALA A 78 -3.73 -2.25 -12.75
CA ALA A 78 -4.16 -0.87 -13.02
C ALA A 78 -4.77 -0.22 -11.78
N ARG A 79 -5.60 -0.95 -11.05
CA ARG A 79 -6.19 -0.47 -9.80
C ARG A 79 -5.13 -0.20 -8.74
N ALA A 80 -4.16 -1.10 -8.59
CA ALA A 80 -3.06 -0.90 -7.65
C ALA A 80 -2.25 0.35 -8.01
N ARG A 81 -1.91 0.54 -9.29
CA ARG A 81 -1.15 1.71 -9.76
C ARG A 81 -1.90 3.01 -9.51
N GLU A 82 -3.21 3.02 -9.72
CA GLU A 82 -4.05 4.19 -9.45
C GLU A 82 -4.05 4.54 -7.97
N ASP A 83 -4.20 3.55 -7.09
CA ASP A 83 -4.12 3.74 -5.64
C ASP A 83 -2.75 4.26 -5.23
N HIS A 84 -1.67 3.68 -5.75
CA HIS A 84 -0.31 4.13 -5.44
C HIS A 84 -0.10 5.60 -5.83
N ALA A 85 -0.57 6.00 -7.01
CA ALA A 85 -0.45 7.39 -7.46
C ALA A 85 -1.20 8.35 -6.55
N TRP A 86 -2.42 8.00 -6.16
CA TRP A 86 -3.24 8.80 -5.27
C TRP A 86 -2.60 8.94 -3.89
N LEU A 87 -2.11 7.82 -3.34
CA LEU A 87 -1.45 7.79 -2.03
C LEU A 87 -0.13 8.56 -2.03
N ARG A 88 0.64 8.51 -3.12
CA ARG A 88 1.85 9.33 -3.26
C ARG A 88 1.52 10.82 -3.28
N ARG A 89 0.48 11.23 -4.00
CA ARG A 89 0.07 12.64 -4.04
C ARG A 89 -0.35 13.12 -2.66
N GLY A 90 -1.10 12.30 -1.91
CA GLY A 90 -1.51 12.65 -0.55
C GLY A 90 -0.34 12.81 0.41
N ALA A 91 0.68 11.95 0.30
CA ALA A 91 1.89 12.09 1.10
C ALA A 91 2.66 13.38 0.76
N ALA A 92 2.75 13.74 -0.52
CA ALA A 92 3.38 14.98 -0.96
C ALA A 92 2.62 16.22 -0.44
N LEU A 93 1.28 16.18 -0.44
CA LEU A 93 0.47 17.25 0.12
C LEU A 93 0.73 17.40 1.63
N ALA A 94 0.81 16.30 2.36
CA ALA A 94 1.13 16.33 3.79
C ALA A 94 2.53 16.90 4.04
N ALA A 95 3.50 16.56 3.20
CA ALA A 95 4.87 17.10 3.27
C ALA A 95 4.89 18.62 3.05
N ALA A 96 3.94 19.13 2.25
CA ALA A 96 3.76 20.57 2.01
C ALA A 96 2.91 21.27 3.11
N GLY A 97 2.53 20.55 4.16
CA GLY A 97 1.80 21.12 5.30
C GLY A 97 0.28 21.02 5.18
N GLN A 98 -0.25 20.35 4.17
CA GLN A 98 -1.69 20.16 4.01
C GLN A 98 -2.23 19.11 4.99
N THR A 99 -3.39 19.34 5.56
CA THR A 99 -4.00 18.43 6.56
C THR A 99 -5.46 18.09 6.28
N GLN A 100 -6.08 18.71 5.26
CA GLN A 100 -7.52 18.57 5.01
C GLN A 100 -7.89 17.17 4.48
N HIS A 101 -6.93 16.45 3.90
CA HIS A 101 -7.15 15.17 3.24
C HIS A 101 -6.85 13.95 4.11
N LEU A 102 -6.53 14.13 5.41
CA LEU A 102 -6.06 13.03 6.26
C LEU A 102 -7.11 11.94 6.47
N ALA A 103 -8.38 12.31 6.67
CA ALA A 103 -9.46 11.32 6.81
C ALA A 103 -9.65 10.51 5.52
N ALA A 104 -9.67 11.17 4.37
CA ALA A 104 -9.80 10.51 3.08
C ALA A 104 -8.58 9.61 2.79
N TYR A 105 -7.39 10.07 3.17
CA TYR A 105 -6.15 9.29 3.03
C TYR A 105 -6.21 8.00 3.84
N ALA A 106 -6.64 8.10 5.10
CA ALA A 106 -6.79 6.93 5.98
C ALA A 106 -7.72 5.89 5.37
N GLU A 107 -8.85 6.33 4.86
CA GLU A 107 -9.86 5.46 4.24
C GLU A 107 -9.32 4.79 2.97
N ARG A 108 -8.67 5.56 2.09
CA ARG A 108 -8.11 5.03 0.84
C ARG A 108 -6.99 4.03 1.11
N MET A 109 -6.11 4.32 2.08
CA MET A 109 -5.03 3.40 2.45
C MET A 109 -5.58 2.08 2.97
N ALA A 110 -6.55 2.12 3.87
CA ALA A 110 -7.17 0.91 4.42
C ALA A 110 -7.88 0.11 3.31
N ALA A 111 -8.59 0.78 2.41
CA ALA A 111 -9.25 0.13 1.27
C ALA A 111 -8.24 -0.52 0.32
N HIS A 112 -7.11 0.15 0.07
CA HIS A 112 -6.03 -0.38 -0.76
C HIS A 112 -5.43 -1.66 -0.17
N VAL A 113 -5.17 -1.68 1.14
CA VAL A 113 -4.66 -2.88 1.82
C VAL A 113 -5.66 -4.04 1.69
N ARG A 114 -6.94 -3.78 1.92
CA ARG A 114 -7.98 -4.82 1.77
C ARG A 114 -8.04 -5.36 0.34
N PHE A 115 -7.95 -4.49 -0.64
CA PHE A 115 -7.91 -4.87 -2.05
C PHE A 115 -6.71 -5.78 -2.33
N GLU A 116 -5.52 -5.41 -1.88
CA GLU A 116 -4.34 -6.23 -2.12
C GLU A 116 -4.44 -7.59 -1.43
N GLU A 117 -4.89 -7.63 -0.18
CA GLU A 117 -5.00 -8.90 0.56
C GLU A 117 -6.07 -9.82 0.00
N ARG A 118 -7.21 -9.29 -0.40
CA ARG A 118 -8.38 -10.09 -0.79
C ARG A 118 -8.43 -10.42 -2.28
N GLU A 119 -7.84 -9.58 -3.13
CA GLU A 119 -7.95 -9.74 -4.57
C GLU A 119 -6.60 -9.89 -5.26
N LEU A 120 -5.70 -8.91 -5.08
CA LEU A 120 -4.46 -8.87 -5.86
C LEU A 120 -3.51 -10.00 -5.48
N PHE A 121 -3.21 -10.18 -4.20
CA PHE A 121 -2.31 -11.23 -3.74
C PHE A 121 -2.90 -12.64 -3.95
N GLU A 122 -4.21 -12.79 -3.77
CA GLU A 122 -4.89 -14.06 -4.06
C GLU A 122 -4.72 -14.46 -5.53
N HIS A 123 -4.94 -13.51 -6.44
CA HIS A 123 -4.76 -13.77 -7.86
C HIS A 123 -3.30 -14.02 -8.21
N ALA A 124 -2.39 -13.26 -7.62
CA ALA A 124 -0.95 -13.41 -7.85
C ALA A 124 -0.45 -14.80 -7.46
N GLN A 125 -0.80 -15.27 -6.27
CA GLN A 125 -0.33 -16.59 -5.81
C GLN A 125 -0.96 -17.74 -6.58
N ALA A 126 -2.11 -17.52 -7.20
CA ALA A 126 -2.78 -18.53 -8.02
C ALA A 126 -2.25 -18.59 -9.46
N THR A 127 -1.65 -17.51 -9.98
CA THR A 127 -1.34 -17.39 -11.41
C THR A 127 0.12 -17.11 -11.76
N LEU A 128 0.92 -16.54 -10.85
CA LEU A 128 2.29 -16.16 -11.17
C LEU A 128 3.25 -17.35 -11.11
N ASP A 129 4.29 -17.29 -11.93
CA ASP A 129 5.34 -18.30 -11.96
C ASP A 129 6.15 -18.29 -10.65
N ASP A 130 6.69 -19.46 -10.31
CA ASP A 130 7.53 -19.61 -9.11
C ASP A 130 8.74 -18.67 -9.13
N ALA A 131 9.34 -18.45 -10.29
CA ALA A 131 10.50 -17.56 -10.41
C ALA A 131 10.18 -16.14 -9.97
N VAL A 132 9.03 -15.62 -10.38
CA VAL A 132 8.58 -14.27 -9.98
C VAL A 132 8.28 -14.20 -8.49
N LEU A 133 7.54 -15.19 -7.97
CA LEU A 133 7.22 -15.26 -6.55
C LEU A 133 8.48 -15.35 -5.69
N GLN A 134 9.48 -16.10 -6.12
CA GLN A 134 10.77 -16.19 -5.43
C GLN A 134 11.50 -14.84 -5.41
N GLN A 135 11.49 -14.10 -6.51
CA GLN A 135 12.09 -12.77 -6.55
C GLN A 135 11.42 -11.82 -5.57
N ILE A 136 10.10 -11.86 -5.48
CA ILE A 136 9.34 -11.04 -4.52
C ILE A 136 9.71 -11.43 -3.08
N GLY A 137 9.74 -12.74 -2.79
CA GLY A 137 10.11 -13.24 -1.46
C GLY A 137 11.52 -12.87 -1.05
N GLN A 138 12.47 -12.81 -2.00
CA GLN A 138 13.84 -12.37 -1.74
C GLN A 138 13.92 -10.85 -1.50
N ALA A 139 13.13 -10.07 -2.22
CA ALA A 139 13.07 -8.61 -2.06
C ALA A 139 12.41 -8.22 -0.73
N ARG A 140 11.42 -8.98 -0.30
CA ARG A 140 10.69 -8.74 0.96
C ARG A 140 10.52 -10.07 1.71
N PRO A 141 11.54 -10.51 2.44
CA PRO A 141 11.46 -11.77 3.21
C PRO A 141 10.38 -11.72 4.30
N ALA A 142 9.83 -12.90 4.57
CA ALA A 142 8.80 -13.06 5.60
C ALA A 142 9.31 -12.74 7.02
#